data_b588c272fe912d19d6764c4aeac83e1b
#
_entry.id   b588c272fe912d19d6764c4aeac83e1b
#
_cell.length_a   1.000
_cell.length_b   1.000
_cell.length_c   1.000
_cell.angle_alpha   90.00
_cell.angle_beta   90.00
_cell.angle_gamma   90.00
#
_symmetry.space_group_name_H-M   'P 1'
#
loop_
_entity.id
_entity.type
_entity.pdbx_description
1 polymer ?
#
loop_
_entity_poly.entity_id
_entity_poly.type
_entity_poly.pdbx_seq_one_letter_code
_entity_poly.pdbx_strand_id
1 'polypeptide(L)'
;LANSAAIMGWEKALRDWQRPGYMLYGNSPFYAKQTSTLLRPVMTLKSEIISLRTIEAGETVGYDAIWKAERKSTIATISIGYGDGYPRRAKNGTPVIIKQQRCPLVGRVSMDMITADVTDCDSAQLGDPVILWGPELPVNEVAGYCETNGYELLSGISIRIPRVAIN
;
A
#
# COMPACT_ATOMS: atom_id res chain seq x y z
N LEU A 1 8.87 29.14 -5.98
CA LEU A 1 9.51 27.91 -5.53
C LEU A 1 8.76 26.69 -6.08
N ALA A 2 9.37 25.99 -7.05
CA ALA A 2 8.78 24.82 -7.69
C ALA A 2 8.66 23.64 -6.71
N ASN A 3 7.52 22.95 -6.68
CA ASN A 3 7.33 21.67 -6.02
C ASN A 3 7.71 20.52 -6.97
N SER A 4 7.60 19.27 -6.53
CA SER A 4 7.96 18.10 -7.34
C SER A 4 7.28 18.08 -8.72
N ALA A 5 6.00 18.44 -8.81
CA ALA A 5 5.28 18.47 -10.08
C ALA A 5 5.83 19.56 -11.02
N ALA A 6 6.07 20.76 -10.50
CA ALA A 6 6.61 21.86 -11.30
C ALA A 6 8.06 21.58 -11.74
N ILE A 7 8.87 20.95 -10.88
CA ILE A 7 10.25 20.56 -11.23
C ILE A 7 10.25 19.58 -12.41
N MET A 8 9.36 18.59 -12.37
CA MET A 8 9.33 17.52 -13.37
C MET A 8 8.57 17.88 -14.65
N GLY A 9 7.62 18.83 -14.57
CA GLY A 9 6.70 19.12 -15.67
C GLY A 9 6.89 20.44 -16.38
N TRP A 10 7.62 21.39 -15.77
CA TRP A 10 7.75 22.75 -16.29
C TRP A 10 9.18 23.30 -16.15
N GLU A 11 9.97 23.16 -17.16
CA GLU A 11 11.36 23.63 -17.18
C GLU A 11 11.48 25.13 -16.80
N LYS A 12 10.55 25.96 -17.28
CA LYS A 12 10.52 27.40 -16.97
C LYS A 12 10.22 27.72 -15.48
N ALA A 13 9.77 26.74 -14.69
CA ALA A 13 9.56 26.90 -13.25
C ALA A 13 10.85 26.71 -12.44
N LEU A 14 11.90 26.20 -13.05
CA LEU A 14 13.19 25.99 -12.41
C LEU A 14 13.85 27.34 -12.14
N ARG A 15 14.16 27.61 -10.88
CA ARG A 15 14.82 28.80 -10.36
C ARG A 15 15.94 28.35 -9.40
N ASP A 16 16.57 29.29 -8.71
CA ASP A 16 17.68 29.02 -7.80
C ASP A 16 17.30 28.09 -6.62
N TRP A 17 16.03 28.16 -6.17
CA TRP A 17 15.51 27.36 -5.05
C TRP A 17 14.31 26.52 -5.48
N GLN A 18 14.33 25.23 -5.05
CA GLN A 18 13.32 24.22 -5.36
C GLN A 18 12.81 23.55 -4.08
N ARG A 19 11.63 22.93 -4.15
CA ARG A 19 11.02 22.16 -3.05
C ARG A 19 10.69 20.73 -3.52
N PRO A 20 11.68 19.86 -3.76
CA PRO A 20 11.49 18.52 -4.32
C PRO A 20 11.02 17.51 -3.23
N GLY A 21 9.89 17.69 -2.58
CA GLY A 21 9.43 16.80 -1.51
C GLY A 21 9.14 15.38 -2.02
N TYR A 22 8.08 15.19 -2.76
CA TYR A 22 7.57 13.88 -3.16
C TYR A 22 8.52 13.10 -4.07
N MET A 23 9.16 13.77 -5.00
CA MET A 23 10.11 13.12 -5.90
C MET A 23 11.35 12.58 -5.16
N LEU A 24 11.69 13.08 -3.99
CA LEU A 24 12.78 12.54 -3.15
C LEU A 24 12.45 11.14 -2.60
N TYR A 25 11.14 10.82 -2.46
CA TYR A 25 10.71 9.47 -2.14
C TYR A 25 10.65 8.54 -3.36
N GLY A 26 11.09 9.02 -4.51
CA GLY A 26 11.16 8.24 -5.74
C GLY A 26 9.82 8.03 -6.43
N ASN A 27 8.83 8.90 -6.15
CA ASN A 27 7.49 8.78 -6.71
C ASN A 27 7.16 9.93 -7.65
N SER A 28 6.49 9.62 -8.78
CA SER A 28 6.03 10.63 -9.72
C SER A 28 4.83 11.39 -9.15
N PRO A 29 4.80 12.74 -9.23
CA PRO A 29 3.63 13.53 -8.88
C PRO A 29 2.50 13.43 -9.92
N PHE A 30 2.70 12.73 -11.02
CA PHE A 30 1.74 12.57 -12.12
C PHE A 30 1.16 11.17 -12.12
N TYR A 31 -0.13 11.03 -11.82
CA TYR A 31 -0.83 9.73 -11.71
C TYR A 31 -0.82 8.92 -13.02
N ALA A 32 -0.94 9.58 -14.16
CA ALA A 32 -1.04 8.92 -15.47
C ALA A 32 0.31 8.61 -16.13
N LYS A 33 1.40 9.12 -15.59
CA LYS A 33 2.75 8.93 -16.13
C LYS A 33 3.69 8.52 -15.03
N GLN A 34 3.73 7.23 -14.70
CA GLN A 34 4.89 6.62 -14.05
C GLN A 34 6.10 6.57 -14.99
N THR A 35 6.21 7.51 -15.88
CA THR A 35 7.19 7.51 -16.97
C THR A 35 8.44 8.30 -16.65
N SER A 36 8.80 8.42 -15.38
CA SER A 36 10.16 8.83 -15.08
C SER A 36 10.97 7.60 -14.71
N THR A 37 11.69 7.05 -15.66
CA THR A 37 12.76 6.07 -15.45
C THR A 37 13.86 6.59 -14.49
N LEU A 38 13.78 7.86 -14.10
CA LEU A 38 14.72 8.57 -13.25
C LEU A 38 14.38 8.44 -11.74
N LEU A 39 13.12 8.17 -11.38
CA LEU A 39 12.70 8.07 -9.99
C LEU A 39 12.63 6.61 -9.55
N ARG A 40 13.25 6.30 -8.42
CA ARG A 40 13.19 4.97 -7.79
C ARG A 40 12.61 5.10 -6.39
N PRO A 41 11.54 4.35 -6.04
CA PRO A 41 11.01 4.34 -4.69
C PRO A 41 12.08 4.02 -3.67
N VAL A 42 12.22 4.88 -2.64
CA VAL A 42 13.21 4.74 -1.57
C VAL A 42 12.59 4.28 -0.26
N MET A 43 11.26 4.08 -0.24
CA MET A 43 10.54 3.64 0.95
C MET A 43 9.68 2.44 0.61
N THR A 44 9.79 1.38 1.40
CA THR A 44 8.90 0.22 1.37
C THR A 44 8.19 0.11 2.71
N LEU A 45 6.86 0.05 2.70
CA LEU A 45 6.09 -0.32 3.88
C LEU A 45 5.86 -1.82 3.87
N LYS A 46 6.28 -2.49 4.94
CA LYS A 46 6.13 -3.95 5.12
C LYS A 46 5.42 -4.27 6.43
N SER A 47 4.74 -5.40 6.42
CA SER A 47 4.20 -6.07 7.59
C SER A 47 4.37 -7.57 7.42
N GLU A 48 3.66 -8.38 8.21
CA GLU A 48 3.71 -9.85 8.16
C GLU A 48 2.31 -10.45 8.35
N ILE A 49 2.15 -11.69 7.90
CA ILE A 49 0.95 -12.49 8.13
C ILE A 49 0.99 -13.02 9.57
N ILE A 50 -0.01 -12.66 10.36
CA ILE A 50 -0.16 -13.10 11.77
C ILE A 50 -1.22 -14.18 11.96
N SER A 51 -2.06 -14.42 10.97
CA SER A 51 -3.07 -15.49 10.99
C SER A 51 -3.45 -15.89 9.57
N LEU A 52 -3.73 -17.18 9.40
CA LEU A 52 -4.36 -17.73 8.19
C LEU A 52 -5.57 -18.54 8.61
N ARG A 53 -6.70 -18.31 7.95
CA ARG A 53 -7.92 -19.11 8.17
C ARG A 53 -8.63 -19.39 6.86
N THR A 54 -9.20 -20.57 6.75
CA THR A 54 -10.09 -20.91 5.65
C THR A 54 -11.53 -20.60 6.05
N ILE A 55 -12.28 -20.04 5.13
CA ILE A 55 -13.71 -19.74 5.27
C ILE A 55 -14.47 -20.35 4.08
N GLU A 56 -15.74 -20.66 4.29
CA GLU A 56 -16.59 -21.22 3.25
C GLU A 56 -17.27 -20.11 2.41
N ALA A 57 -17.74 -20.49 1.23
CA ALA A 57 -18.55 -19.57 0.40
C ALA A 57 -19.73 -19.03 1.19
N GLY A 58 -19.95 -17.72 1.11
CA GLY A 58 -21.02 -17.03 1.81
C GLY A 58 -20.62 -16.41 3.15
N GLU A 59 -19.49 -16.79 3.74
CA GLU A 59 -18.98 -16.16 4.96
C GLU A 59 -18.41 -14.76 4.67
N THR A 60 -18.41 -13.92 5.70
CA THR A 60 -18.00 -12.51 5.57
C THR A 60 -16.71 -12.23 6.34
N VAL A 61 -15.99 -11.18 5.94
CA VAL A 61 -14.74 -10.74 6.58
C VAL A 61 -14.83 -9.27 6.98
N GLY A 62 -14.36 -8.99 8.21
CA GLY A 62 -14.22 -7.63 8.73
C GLY A 62 -15.52 -7.01 9.23
N TYR A 63 -15.41 -5.76 9.66
CA TYR A 63 -16.54 -4.97 10.17
C TYR A 63 -17.57 -4.71 9.07
N ASP A 64 -18.83 -4.65 9.46
CA ASP A 64 -20.00 -4.35 8.61
C ASP A 64 -20.22 -5.37 7.48
N ALA A 65 -19.50 -6.52 7.49
CA ALA A 65 -19.63 -7.57 6.49
C ALA A 65 -19.57 -7.05 5.03
N ILE A 66 -18.73 -6.06 4.77
CA ILE A 66 -18.63 -5.39 3.45
C ILE A 66 -17.99 -6.25 2.36
N TRP A 67 -17.45 -7.41 2.75
CA TRP A 67 -16.93 -8.41 1.83
C TRP A 67 -17.46 -9.78 2.21
N LYS A 68 -17.85 -10.55 1.19
CA LYS A 68 -18.40 -11.90 1.31
C LYS A 68 -17.63 -12.84 0.38
N ALA A 69 -17.22 -13.99 0.89
CA ALA A 69 -16.53 -15.00 0.09
C ALA A 69 -17.48 -15.61 -0.96
N GLU A 70 -17.07 -15.58 -2.21
CA GLU A 70 -17.81 -16.19 -3.33
C GLU A 70 -17.52 -17.69 -3.47
N ARG A 71 -16.38 -18.12 -2.92
CA ARG A 71 -15.90 -19.50 -2.91
C ARG A 71 -15.22 -19.81 -1.57
N LYS A 72 -14.89 -21.05 -1.32
CA LYS A 72 -13.99 -21.41 -0.22
C LYS A 72 -12.69 -20.64 -0.37
N SER A 73 -12.33 -19.84 0.64
CA SER A 73 -11.24 -18.87 0.56
C SER A 73 -10.32 -18.97 1.75
N THR A 74 -9.03 -18.75 1.52
CA THR A 74 -8.02 -18.60 2.58
C THR A 74 -7.76 -17.11 2.81
N ILE A 75 -7.99 -16.67 4.03
CA ILE A 75 -7.85 -15.27 4.43
C ILE A 75 -6.64 -15.09 5.33
N ALA A 76 -5.72 -14.24 4.90
CA ALA A 76 -4.59 -13.80 5.70
C ALA A 76 -4.99 -12.58 6.53
N THR A 77 -4.66 -12.58 7.82
CA THR A 77 -4.66 -11.39 8.68
C THR A 77 -3.23 -10.85 8.76
N ILE A 78 -3.07 -9.56 8.53
CA ILE A 78 -1.79 -8.88 8.42
C ILE A 78 -1.71 -7.82 9.52
N SER A 79 -0.57 -7.75 10.22
CA SER A 79 -0.35 -6.91 11.41
C SER A 79 -0.09 -5.44 11.05
N ILE A 80 -1.04 -4.78 10.40
CA ILE A 80 -1.00 -3.34 10.11
C ILE A 80 -2.42 -2.82 9.93
N GLY A 81 -2.70 -1.63 10.44
CA GLY A 81 -4.01 -1.00 10.30
C GLY A 81 -3.95 0.51 10.26
N TYR A 82 -5.10 1.19 10.44
CA TYR A 82 -5.14 2.65 10.34
C TYR A 82 -4.41 3.35 11.50
N GLY A 83 -4.22 2.69 12.65
CA GLY A 83 -3.40 3.19 13.74
C GLY A 83 -1.91 3.27 13.40
N ASP A 84 -1.47 2.51 12.39
CA ASP A 84 -0.12 2.52 11.84
C ASP A 84 0.06 3.55 10.72
N GLY A 85 -1.05 4.12 10.26
CA GLY A 85 -1.09 5.02 9.12
C GLY A 85 -1.46 4.34 7.80
N TYR A 86 -1.86 3.04 7.82
CA TYR A 86 -2.46 2.43 6.63
C TYR A 86 -3.86 3.00 6.39
N PRO A 87 -4.23 3.37 5.16
CA PRO A 87 -5.45 4.12 4.93
C PRO A 87 -6.71 3.31 5.26
N ARG A 88 -7.54 3.82 6.18
CA ARG A 88 -8.81 3.19 6.55
C ARG A 88 -9.80 3.11 5.37
N ARG A 89 -9.62 3.98 4.37
CA ARG A 89 -10.45 4.02 3.14
C ARG A 89 -10.03 3.02 2.08
N ALA A 90 -8.98 2.22 2.31
CA ALA A 90 -8.57 1.19 1.36
C ALA A 90 -9.77 0.26 1.08
N LYS A 91 -10.13 0.16 -0.22
CA LYS A 91 -11.28 -0.62 -0.68
C LYS A 91 -10.92 -2.09 -0.82
N ASN A 92 -11.94 -2.94 -0.84
CA ASN A 92 -11.79 -4.32 -1.31
C ASN A 92 -11.09 -4.33 -2.69
N GLY A 93 -10.14 -5.24 -2.86
CA GLY A 93 -9.32 -5.30 -4.08
C GLY A 93 -8.05 -4.46 -4.04
N THR A 94 -7.83 -3.60 -3.02
CA THR A 94 -6.53 -2.93 -2.85
C THR A 94 -5.43 -4.00 -2.79
N PRO A 95 -4.41 -3.96 -3.67
CA PRO A 95 -3.39 -4.99 -3.69
C PRO A 95 -2.42 -4.89 -2.51
N VAL A 96 -1.98 -6.04 -2.04
CA VAL A 96 -0.78 -6.25 -1.24
C VAL A 96 0.09 -7.30 -1.93
N ILE A 97 1.40 -7.31 -1.69
CA ILE A 97 2.30 -8.32 -2.28
C ILE A 97 2.71 -9.32 -1.22
N ILE A 98 2.46 -10.60 -1.48
CA ILE A 98 2.87 -11.76 -0.66
C ILE A 98 3.54 -12.76 -1.59
N LYS A 99 4.77 -13.20 -1.28
CA LYS A 99 5.53 -14.13 -2.15
C LYS A 99 5.59 -13.67 -3.61
N GLN A 100 5.78 -12.37 -3.85
CA GLN A 100 5.80 -11.74 -5.18
C GLN A 100 4.45 -11.79 -5.93
N GLN A 101 3.39 -12.26 -5.29
CA GLN A 101 2.05 -12.33 -5.84
C GLN A 101 1.16 -11.22 -5.29
N ARG A 102 0.30 -10.65 -6.14
CA ARG A 102 -0.70 -9.68 -5.74
C ARG A 102 -1.89 -10.38 -5.12
N CYS A 103 -2.17 -10.05 -3.87
CA CYS A 103 -3.34 -10.54 -3.13
C CYS A 103 -4.26 -9.35 -2.83
N PRO A 104 -5.58 -9.47 -3.07
CA PRO A 104 -6.51 -8.38 -2.82
C PRO A 104 -6.83 -8.24 -1.33
N LEU A 105 -6.84 -7.01 -0.83
CA LEU A 105 -7.43 -6.69 0.46
C LEU A 105 -8.93 -7.00 0.44
N VAL A 106 -9.43 -7.60 1.51
CA VAL A 106 -10.83 -7.97 1.70
C VAL A 106 -11.32 -7.54 3.08
N GLY A 107 -12.53 -7.00 3.14
CA GLY A 107 -13.10 -6.46 4.37
C GLY A 107 -12.56 -5.06 4.72
N ARG A 108 -13.04 -4.53 5.82
CA ARG A 108 -12.70 -3.17 6.28
C ARG A 108 -11.39 -3.16 7.04
N VAL A 109 -10.52 -2.19 6.73
CA VAL A 109 -9.30 -1.93 7.51
C VAL A 109 -9.67 -1.64 8.96
N SER A 110 -9.07 -2.36 9.90
CA SER A 110 -9.22 -2.14 11.35
C SER A 110 -8.08 -1.28 11.90
N MET A 111 -8.08 -1.04 13.22
CA MET A 111 -7.06 -0.19 13.84
C MET A 111 -5.65 -0.75 13.67
N ASP A 112 -5.47 -2.06 13.86
CA ASP A 112 -4.17 -2.71 13.95
C ASP A 112 -3.98 -3.84 12.93
N MET A 113 -5.02 -4.14 12.10
CA MET A 113 -5.00 -5.26 11.18
C MET A 113 -5.71 -4.95 9.87
N ILE A 114 -5.25 -5.59 8.81
CA ILE A 114 -5.96 -5.72 7.55
C ILE A 114 -6.09 -7.20 7.20
N THR A 115 -6.99 -7.52 6.29
CA THR A 115 -7.19 -8.87 5.78
C THR A 115 -7.04 -8.91 4.26
N ALA A 116 -6.44 -9.98 3.74
CA ALA A 116 -6.27 -10.21 2.31
C ALA A 116 -6.73 -11.63 1.94
N ASP A 117 -7.33 -11.76 0.77
CA ASP A 117 -7.61 -13.07 0.18
C ASP A 117 -6.33 -13.62 -0.45
N VAL A 118 -5.86 -14.74 0.08
CA VAL A 118 -4.66 -15.44 -0.38
C VAL A 118 -4.98 -16.80 -0.98
N THR A 119 -6.23 -17.03 -1.36
CA THR A 119 -6.70 -18.32 -1.89
C THR A 119 -5.89 -18.80 -3.07
N ASP A 120 -5.48 -17.87 -3.94
CA ASP A 120 -4.68 -18.19 -5.12
C ASP A 120 -3.17 -18.07 -4.87
N CYS A 121 -2.75 -17.86 -3.61
CA CYS A 121 -1.36 -17.80 -3.17
C CYS A 121 -1.04 -19.00 -2.26
N ASP A 122 -0.96 -20.20 -2.85
CA ASP A 122 -0.83 -21.48 -2.13
C ASP A 122 0.39 -21.57 -1.22
N SER A 123 1.40 -20.73 -1.45
CA SER A 123 2.64 -20.70 -0.66
C SER A 123 2.60 -19.74 0.53
N ALA A 124 1.50 -19.00 0.72
CA ALA A 124 1.37 -18.06 1.84
C ALA A 124 1.41 -18.78 3.19
N GLN A 125 2.25 -18.32 4.10
CA GLN A 125 2.48 -18.91 5.42
C GLN A 125 2.47 -17.85 6.51
N LEU A 126 2.23 -18.28 7.73
CA LEU A 126 2.36 -17.45 8.92
C LEU A 126 3.79 -16.87 9.01
N GLY A 127 3.92 -15.57 9.28
CA GLY A 127 5.20 -14.86 9.34
C GLY A 127 5.73 -14.40 7.98
N ASP A 128 5.06 -14.72 6.87
CA ASP A 128 5.50 -14.21 5.57
C ASP A 128 5.42 -12.70 5.49
N PRO A 129 6.43 -12.05 4.89
CA PRO A 129 6.42 -10.62 4.70
C PRO A 129 5.35 -10.20 3.67
N VAL A 130 4.67 -9.11 4.00
CA VAL A 130 3.65 -8.48 3.16
C VAL A 130 4.10 -7.08 2.80
N ILE A 131 4.17 -6.76 1.51
CA ILE A 131 4.50 -5.41 1.03
C ILE A 131 3.19 -4.66 0.78
N LEU A 132 3.04 -3.52 1.45
CA LEU A 132 1.88 -2.64 1.34
C LEU A 132 2.07 -1.57 0.27
N TRP A 133 3.30 -1.11 0.07
CA TRP A 133 3.81 -0.34 -1.07
C TRP A 133 5.33 -0.33 -1.09
N GLY A 134 5.90 -0.07 -2.25
CA GLY A 134 7.34 -0.05 -2.49
C GLY A 134 7.64 -0.11 -3.99
N PRO A 135 8.80 -0.59 -4.39
CA PRO A 135 9.16 -0.75 -5.80
C PRO A 135 8.23 -1.66 -6.59
N GLU A 136 7.77 -2.77 -5.98
CA GLU A 136 6.90 -3.77 -6.62
C GLU A 136 5.43 -3.37 -6.62
N LEU A 137 5.04 -2.47 -5.71
CA LEU A 137 3.69 -1.95 -5.56
C LEU A 137 3.75 -0.44 -5.34
N PRO A 138 3.69 0.38 -6.39
CA PRO A 138 3.82 1.82 -6.27
C PRO A 138 2.78 2.45 -5.32
N VAL A 139 3.22 3.35 -4.45
CA VAL A 139 2.34 4.03 -3.50
C VAL A 139 1.19 4.78 -4.19
N ASN A 140 1.40 5.30 -5.40
CA ASN A 140 0.36 5.95 -6.19
C ASN A 140 -0.77 4.99 -6.60
N GLU A 141 -0.43 3.73 -6.86
CA GLU A 141 -1.43 2.71 -7.17
C GLU A 141 -2.31 2.45 -5.95
N VAL A 142 -1.70 2.22 -4.78
CA VAL A 142 -2.44 2.02 -3.52
C VAL A 142 -3.28 3.25 -3.19
N ALA A 143 -2.74 4.46 -3.38
CA ALA A 143 -3.46 5.71 -3.16
C ALA A 143 -4.74 5.81 -4.01
N GLY A 144 -4.71 5.31 -5.26
CA GLY A 144 -5.87 5.25 -6.13
C GLY A 144 -7.03 4.42 -5.56
N TYR A 145 -6.73 3.27 -4.95
CA TYR A 145 -7.73 2.45 -4.26
C TYR A 145 -8.29 3.11 -2.99
N CYS A 146 -7.54 4.06 -2.43
CA CYS A 146 -7.90 4.77 -1.21
C CYS A 146 -8.55 6.13 -1.45
N GLU A 147 -8.81 6.52 -2.71
CA GLU A 147 -9.33 7.84 -3.09
C GLU A 147 -8.52 9.01 -2.50
N THR A 148 -7.20 8.85 -2.50
CA THR A 148 -6.25 9.83 -2.00
C THR A 148 -5.01 9.92 -2.91
N ASN A 149 -3.95 10.53 -2.42
CA ASN A 149 -2.69 10.67 -3.13
C ASN A 149 -1.52 10.06 -2.33
N GLY A 150 -0.44 9.71 -3.03
CA GLY A 150 0.71 9.10 -2.40
C GLY A 150 1.42 10.02 -1.38
N TYR A 151 1.25 11.34 -1.44
CA TYR A 151 1.78 12.26 -0.43
C TYR A 151 1.17 12.00 0.95
N GLU A 152 -0.17 11.81 1.00
CA GLU A 152 -0.89 11.50 2.23
C GLU A 152 -0.41 10.17 2.80
N LEU A 153 -0.29 9.13 1.95
CA LEU A 153 0.15 7.81 2.41
C LEU A 153 1.57 7.85 2.99
N LEU A 154 2.51 8.52 2.31
CA LEU A 154 3.90 8.59 2.78
C LEU A 154 4.05 9.41 4.07
N SER A 155 3.29 10.50 4.20
CA SER A 155 3.33 11.37 5.38
C SER A 155 2.50 10.86 6.56
N GLY A 156 1.51 9.99 6.29
CA GLY A 156 0.57 9.47 7.28
C GLY A 156 1.09 8.32 8.15
N ILE A 157 2.28 7.78 7.85
CA ILE A 157 2.84 6.64 8.60
C ILE A 157 3.14 7.06 10.04
N SER A 158 2.51 6.33 10.97
CA SER A 158 2.63 6.55 12.41
C SER A 158 4.07 6.38 12.90
N ILE A 159 4.42 7.09 13.96
CA ILE A 159 5.72 6.98 14.64
C ILE A 159 5.93 5.61 15.28
N ARG A 160 4.87 4.84 15.51
CA ARG A 160 4.96 3.48 16.08
C ARG A 160 5.49 2.45 15.08
N ILE A 161 5.54 2.79 13.78
CA ILE A 161 6.16 1.94 12.77
C ILE A 161 7.68 2.17 12.77
N PRO A 162 8.48 1.12 13.04
CA PRO A 162 9.93 1.21 12.98
C PRO A 162 10.42 1.62 11.59
N ARG A 163 11.38 2.53 11.53
CA ARG A 163 12.06 2.91 10.29
C ARG A 163 13.46 2.32 10.29
N VAL A 164 13.73 1.48 9.31
CA VAL A 164 15.01 0.80 9.16
C VAL A 164 15.67 1.28 7.88
N ALA A 165 16.86 1.87 8.01
CA ALA A 165 17.67 2.18 6.83
C ALA A 165 18.32 0.89 6.31
N ILE A 166 18.24 0.68 5.01
CA ILE A 166 18.93 -0.41 4.31
C ILE A 166 20.00 0.22 3.41
N ASN A 167 21.23 -0.27 3.52
CA ASN A 167 22.36 0.16 2.70
C ASN A 167 22.35 -0.55 1.34
#